data_76f6a6d1fff82ca46bd87dd80702fce5
#
_entry.id   76f6a6d1fff82ca46bd87dd80702fce5
#
_cell.length_a   1.000
_cell.length_b   1.000
_cell.length_c   1.000
_cell.angle_alpha   90.00
_cell.angle_beta   90.00
_cell.angle_gamma   90.00
#
_symmetry.space_group_name_H-M   'P 1'
#
loop_
_entity.id
_entity.type
_entity.pdbx_description
1 polymer ?
#
loop_
_entity_poly.entity_id
_entity_poly.type
_entity_poly.pdbx_seq_one_letter_code
_entity_poly.pdbx_strand_id
1 'polypeptide(L)'
;MSEMKETEAKRPIMPDAGADNRPLVELTHVEKHYGDLHVLKDINLTVRKGEVLVIVGPSGSGKSTMCRTINRLETIDSGDIRIDGKPLPQEGKELAKLRAEVGMVFQSVNLFANKTILENVTLAPIKVRHMDKKEAEDLAMDLLGRVGVASQASKMPSQLSGGQQQRVAIARALAMQPKVMLFDEPTSALDPEMVNEVLDVMVELAHEGMTMLCVTHEMGFARKVADKVVFMADGQILEQSTPDDFFEHPKTDRAKDFLSKILTH
;
A
#
# COMPACT_ATOMS: atom_id res chain seq x y z
N MET A 1 -36.62 20.00 7.73
CA MET A 1 -35.42 19.17 8.03
C MET A 1 -34.72 18.98 6.71
N SER A 2 -33.68 19.74 6.47
CA SER A 2 -32.89 19.73 5.23
C SER A 2 -31.74 18.76 5.42
N GLU A 3 -31.76 17.67 4.64
CA GLU A 3 -30.62 16.75 4.57
C GLU A 3 -29.47 17.47 3.86
N MET A 4 -28.49 17.89 4.64
CA MET A 4 -27.18 18.28 4.11
C MET A 4 -26.50 16.99 3.63
N LYS A 5 -26.55 16.73 2.32
CA LYS A 5 -25.64 15.79 1.68
C LYS A 5 -24.24 16.41 1.78
N GLU A 6 -23.41 15.93 2.71
CA GLU A 6 -21.98 16.15 2.65
C GLU A 6 -21.45 15.52 1.36
N THR A 7 -21.17 16.39 0.39
CA THR A 7 -20.44 16.00 -0.82
C THR A 7 -18.98 15.81 -0.40
N GLU A 8 -18.61 14.59 -0.02
CA GLU A 8 -17.19 14.25 0.18
C GLU A 8 -16.42 14.58 -1.11
N ALA A 9 -15.48 15.51 -0.99
CA ALA A 9 -14.66 15.93 -2.12
C ALA A 9 -13.79 14.75 -2.57
N LYS A 10 -14.08 14.18 -3.75
CA LYS A 10 -13.18 13.23 -4.42
C LYS A 10 -11.82 13.90 -4.63
N ARG A 11 -10.74 13.14 -4.46
CA ARG A 11 -9.41 13.60 -4.85
C ARG A 11 -9.45 14.12 -6.28
N PRO A 12 -8.94 15.34 -6.57
CA PRO A 12 -8.88 15.81 -7.94
C PRO A 12 -8.01 14.84 -8.74
N ILE A 13 -8.54 14.30 -9.84
CA ILE A 13 -7.75 13.52 -10.81
C ILE A 13 -6.58 14.41 -11.20
N MET A 14 -5.35 13.97 -10.91
CA MET A 14 -4.16 14.73 -11.24
C MET A 14 -4.22 15.06 -12.73
N PRO A 15 -4.24 16.34 -13.14
CA PRO A 15 -4.18 16.67 -14.56
C PRO A 15 -2.87 16.11 -15.10
N ASP A 16 -2.88 15.69 -16.34
CA ASP A 16 -1.72 15.24 -17.13
C ASP A 16 -0.71 16.41 -17.22
N ALA A 17 -0.12 16.73 -16.08
CA ALA A 17 0.87 17.78 -15.94
C ALA A 17 2.15 17.21 -16.53
N GLY A 18 2.67 17.80 -17.59
CA GLY A 18 3.89 17.50 -18.34
C GLY A 18 5.14 17.16 -17.54
N ALA A 19 5.01 16.35 -16.50
CA ALA A 19 6.01 15.77 -15.65
C ALA A 19 6.20 14.31 -16.07
N ASP A 20 7.41 13.95 -16.28
CA ASP A 20 8.00 12.62 -16.41
C ASP A 20 6.99 11.46 -16.39
N ASN A 21 6.37 11.16 -17.54
CA ASN A 21 5.33 10.11 -17.70
C ASN A 21 5.91 8.68 -17.56
N ARG A 22 7.15 8.53 -17.04
CA ARG A 22 7.78 7.25 -16.82
C ARG A 22 7.11 6.52 -15.66
N PRO A 23 6.89 5.20 -15.83
CA PRO A 23 6.36 4.39 -14.73
C PRO A 23 7.32 4.39 -13.55
N LEU A 24 6.78 4.54 -12.33
CA LEU A 24 7.54 4.33 -11.10
C LEU A 24 7.66 2.84 -10.76
N VAL A 25 6.58 2.08 -10.97
CA VAL A 25 6.56 0.61 -10.82
C VAL A 25 6.04 0.01 -12.11
N GLU A 26 6.75 -0.98 -12.65
CA GLU A 26 6.38 -1.69 -13.87
C GLU A 26 6.58 -3.19 -13.69
N LEU A 27 5.54 -3.96 -13.95
CA LEU A 27 5.55 -5.41 -14.01
C LEU A 27 5.25 -5.82 -15.46
N THR A 28 6.06 -6.69 -16.03
CA THR A 28 5.93 -7.15 -17.42
C THR A 28 5.99 -8.67 -17.47
N HIS A 29 4.92 -9.31 -17.90
CA HIS A 29 4.79 -10.77 -18.05
C HIS A 29 5.24 -11.53 -16.79
N VAL A 30 4.86 -11.05 -15.59
CA VAL A 30 5.31 -11.64 -14.33
C VAL A 30 4.56 -12.92 -14.04
N GLU A 31 5.33 -13.99 -13.80
CA GLU A 31 4.86 -15.33 -13.48
C GLU A 31 5.34 -15.76 -12.10
N LYS A 32 4.48 -16.45 -11.34
CA LYS A 32 4.83 -17.01 -10.03
C LYS A 32 4.11 -18.33 -9.78
N HIS A 33 4.89 -19.32 -9.36
CA HIS A 33 4.39 -20.62 -8.91
C HIS A 33 4.82 -20.92 -7.47
N TYR A 34 4.01 -21.67 -6.77
CA TYR A 34 4.37 -22.36 -5.52
C TYR A 34 4.14 -23.87 -5.75
N GLY A 35 5.21 -24.59 -6.08
CA GLY A 35 5.09 -25.96 -6.59
C GLY A 35 4.24 -25.99 -7.85
N ASP A 36 3.17 -26.80 -7.86
CA ASP A 36 2.25 -26.90 -8.99
C ASP A 36 1.19 -25.77 -9.06
N LEU A 37 1.09 -24.96 -8.03
CA LEU A 37 0.12 -23.88 -7.97
C LEU A 37 0.63 -22.64 -8.70
N HIS A 38 -0.01 -22.29 -9.82
CA HIS A 38 0.27 -21.07 -10.61
C HIS A 38 -0.49 -19.88 -10.00
N VAL A 39 0.22 -19.03 -9.24
CA VAL A 39 -0.36 -17.95 -8.42
C VAL A 39 -0.41 -16.62 -9.14
N LEU A 40 0.60 -16.28 -9.95
CA LEU A 40 0.58 -15.10 -10.81
C LEU A 40 0.78 -15.56 -12.25
N LYS A 41 -0.12 -15.12 -13.14
CA LYS A 41 -0.22 -15.56 -14.51
C LYS A 41 -0.21 -14.36 -15.44
N ASP A 42 0.92 -14.12 -16.10
CA ASP A 42 1.09 -13.05 -17.09
C ASP A 42 0.71 -11.66 -16.53
N ILE A 43 1.21 -11.31 -15.34
CA ILE A 43 0.88 -10.04 -14.71
C ILE A 43 1.59 -8.90 -15.41
N ASN A 44 0.79 -7.97 -15.95
CA ASN A 44 1.22 -6.73 -16.57
C ASN A 44 0.59 -5.54 -15.85
N LEU A 45 1.40 -4.70 -15.22
CA LEU A 45 0.95 -3.59 -14.38
C LEU A 45 1.91 -2.41 -14.47
N THR A 46 1.36 -1.20 -14.54
CA THR A 46 2.14 0.04 -14.51
C THR A 46 1.53 1.00 -13.51
N VAL A 47 2.38 1.58 -12.65
CA VAL A 47 2.02 2.62 -11.68
C VAL A 47 2.89 3.84 -11.89
N ARG A 48 2.28 5.00 -12.07
CA ARG A 48 2.98 6.28 -12.25
C ARG A 48 3.26 6.94 -10.91
N LYS A 49 4.20 7.87 -10.91
CA LYS A 49 4.51 8.66 -9.72
C LYS A 49 3.27 9.47 -9.29
N GLY A 50 2.95 9.40 -7.99
CA GLY A 50 1.78 10.05 -7.39
C GLY A 50 0.45 9.31 -7.63
N GLU A 51 0.45 8.22 -8.42
CA GLU A 51 -0.75 7.41 -8.66
C GLU A 51 -1.09 6.54 -7.45
N VAL A 52 -2.35 6.49 -7.10
CA VAL A 52 -2.91 5.55 -6.12
C VAL A 52 -3.62 4.43 -6.87
N LEU A 53 -3.03 3.25 -6.83
CA LEU A 53 -3.58 2.04 -7.43
C LEU A 53 -4.15 1.14 -6.35
N VAL A 54 -5.42 0.80 -6.46
CA VAL A 54 -6.10 -0.11 -5.53
C VAL A 54 -6.34 -1.46 -6.21
N ILE A 55 -5.95 -2.54 -5.53
CA ILE A 55 -6.04 -3.91 -6.00
C ILE A 55 -7.13 -4.63 -5.21
N VAL A 56 -8.16 -5.08 -5.89
CA VAL A 56 -9.30 -5.79 -5.31
C VAL A 56 -9.48 -7.16 -5.95
N GLY A 57 -10.24 -8.04 -5.30
CA GLY A 57 -10.55 -9.37 -5.82
C GLY A 57 -10.71 -10.40 -4.71
N PRO A 58 -11.19 -11.61 -5.02
CA PRO A 58 -11.42 -12.67 -4.04
C PRO A 58 -10.13 -13.10 -3.31
N SER A 59 -10.29 -13.67 -2.12
CA SER A 59 -9.17 -14.26 -1.39
C SER A 59 -8.49 -15.35 -2.23
N GLY A 60 -7.16 -15.43 -2.14
CA GLY A 60 -6.37 -16.38 -2.93
C GLY A 60 -6.15 -16.01 -4.40
N SER A 61 -6.57 -14.83 -4.87
CA SER A 61 -6.36 -14.41 -6.26
C SER A 61 -4.93 -13.93 -6.60
N GLY A 62 -4.00 -13.95 -5.65
CA GLY A 62 -2.60 -13.58 -5.89
C GLY A 62 -2.25 -12.13 -5.52
N LYS A 63 -3.18 -11.29 -5.02
CA LYS A 63 -2.96 -9.87 -4.70
C LYS A 63 -1.76 -9.61 -3.79
N SER A 64 -1.73 -10.26 -2.62
CA SER A 64 -0.63 -10.13 -1.65
C SER A 64 0.69 -10.64 -2.21
N THR A 65 0.66 -11.75 -2.98
CA THR A 65 1.85 -12.28 -3.65
C THR A 65 2.40 -11.25 -4.65
N MET A 66 1.54 -10.69 -5.51
CA MET A 66 1.94 -9.64 -6.45
C MET A 66 2.54 -8.43 -5.73
N CYS A 67 1.89 -7.94 -4.67
CA CYS A 67 2.40 -6.82 -3.87
C CYS A 67 3.80 -7.12 -3.31
N ARG A 68 4.04 -8.33 -2.81
CA ARG A 68 5.32 -8.77 -2.24
C ARG A 68 6.42 -9.02 -3.27
N THR A 69 6.09 -9.23 -4.54
CA THR A 69 7.11 -9.32 -5.59
C THR A 69 7.76 -7.98 -5.89
N ILE A 70 7.05 -6.86 -5.71
CA ILE A 70 7.53 -5.51 -6.01
C ILE A 70 8.71 -5.10 -5.13
N ASN A 71 8.74 -5.52 -3.87
CA ASN A 71 9.89 -5.27 -2.97
C ASN A 71 10.79 -6.50 -2.79
N ARG A 72 10.58 -7.52 -3.63
CA ARG A 72 11.31 -8.80 -3.63
C ARG A 72 11.27 -9.55 -2.29
N LEU A 73 10.18 -9.44 -1.53
CA LEU A 73 9.88 -10.37 -0.45
C LEU A 73 9.47 -11.74 -1.00
N GLU A 74 8.86 -11.73 -2.18
CA GLU A 74 8.61 -12.92 -3.00
C GLU A 74 9.42 -12.81 -4.30
N THR A 75 9.99 -13.93 -4.75
CA THR A 75 10.67 -14.03 -6.04
C THR A 75 9.65 -14.31 -7.15
N ILE A 76 9.95 -13.90 -8.35
CA ILE A 76 9.21 -14.29 -9.57
C ILE A 76 9.94 -15.42 -10.28
N ASP A 77 9.22 -16.20 -11.08
CA ASP A 77 9.78 -17.30 -11.87
C ASP A 77 10.19 -16.83 -13.26
N SER A 78 9.42 -15.93 -13.86
CA SER A 78 9.76 -15.24 -15.11
C SER A 78 9.09 -13.86 -15.20
N GLY A 79 9.42 -13.10 -16.23
CA GLY A 79 9.01 -11.71 -16.40
C GLY A 79 10.04 -10.71 -15.86
N ASP A 80 9.67 -9.44 -15.83
CA ASP A 80 10.52 -8.36 -15.35
C ASP A 80 9.73 -7.42 -14.42
N ILE A 81 10.39 -6.92 -13.38
CA ILE A 81 9.85 -5.89 -12.50
C ILE A 81 10.87 -4.78 -12.43
N ARG A 82 10.41 -3.54 -12.65
CA ARG A 82 11.23 -2.33 -12.59
C ARG A 82 10.67 -1.34 -11.59
N ILE A 83 11.58 -0.69 -10.86
CA ILE A 83 11.27 0.44 -10.01
C ILE A 83 12.10 1.63 -10.49
N ASP A 84 11.44 2.73 -10.83
CA ASP A 84 12.09 3.94 -11.37
C ASP A 84 12.98 3.59 -12.58
N GLY A 85 12.45 2.75 -13.48
CA GLY A 85 13.10 2.24 -14.70
C GLY A 85 14.24 1.23 -14.46
N LYS A 86 14.59 0.90 -13.21
CA LYS A 86 15.66 -0.04 -12.88
C LYS A 86 15.10 -1.42 -12.57
N PRO A 87 15.68 -2.51 -13.10
CA PRO A 87 15.25 -3.86 -12.76
C PRO A 87 15.50 -4.17 -11.27
N LEU A 88 14.68 -5.04 -10.70
CA LEU A 88 14.84 -5.45 -9.30
C LEU A 88 16.19 -6.16 -9.08
N PRO A 89 17.01 -5.69 -8.13
CA PRO A 89 18.24 -6.39 -7.73
C PRO A 89 17.91 -7.77 -7.17
N GLN A 90 18.81 -8.74 -7.39
CA GLN A 90 18.56 -10.10 -6.88
C GLN A 90 18.83 -10.22 -5.37
N GLU A 91 19.90 -9.61 -4.89
CA GLU A 91 20.36 -9.74 -3.50
C GLU A 91 21.36 -8.63 -3.12
N GLY A 92 21.81 -8.66 -1.88
CA GLY A 92 22.89 -7.82 -1.40
C GLY A 92 22.51 -6.37 -1.14
N LYS A 93 23.52 -5.48 -1.21
CA LYS A 93 23.36 -4.05 -0.87
C LYS A 93 22.38 -3.32 -1.78
N GLU A 94 22.31 -3.68 -3.05
CA GLU A 94 21.40 -3.03 -4.01
C GLU A 94 19.93 -3.38 -3.69
N LEU A 95 19.64 -4.60 -3.26
CA LEU A 95 18.31 -4.99 -2.79
C LEU A 95 17.95 -4.24 -1.50
N ALA A 96 18.91 -4.07 -0.57
CA ALA A 96 18.67 -3.28 0.64
C ALA A 96 18.36 -1.81 0.32
N LYS A 97 19.04 -1.20 -0.65
CA LYS A 97 18.74 0.14 -1.13
C LYS A 97 17.34 0.23 -1.75
N LEU A 98 16.97 -0.74 -2.60
CA LEU A 98 15.62 -0.79 -3.17
C LEU A 98 14.56 -0.84 -2.08
N ARG A 99 14.72 -1.71 -1.09
CA ARG A 99 13.78 -1.83 0.05
C ARG A 99 13.69 -0.58 0.91
N ALA A 100 14.71 0.26 0.90
CA ALA A 100 14.66 1.58 1.52
C ALA A 100 13.84 2.60 0.71
N GLU A 101 13.65 2.37 -0.60
CA GLU A 101 12.86 3.21 -1.49
C GLU A 101 11.41 2.72 -1.68
N VAL A 102 11.11 1.48 -1.24
CA VAL A 102 9.78 0.85 -1.34
C VAL A 102 9.29 0.51 0.06
N GLY A 103 8.47 1.38 0.63
CA GLY A 103 7.84 1.14 1.92
C GLY A 103 6.78 0.04 1.83
N MET A 104 6.63 -0.76 2.89
CA MET A 104 5.58 -1.77 2.94
C MET A 104 4.94 -1.83 4.32
N VAL A 105 3.59 -1.86 4.31
CA VAL A 105 2.74 -2.06 5.48
C VAL A 105 1.97 -3.36 5.27
N PHE A 106 2.09 -4.27 6.22
CA PHE A 106 1.52 -5.61 6.17
C PHE A 106 0.19 -5.68 6.90
N GLN A 107 -0.58 -6.71 6.61
CA GLN A 107 -1.74 -7.12 7.38
C GLN A 107 -1.40 -7.34 8.87
N SER A 108 -0.30 -8.04 9.14
CA SER A 108 0.27 -8.16 10.50
C SER A 108 1.22 -7.00 10.74
N VAL A 109 1.03 -6.27 11.83
CA VAL A 109 1.77 -5.01 12.10
C VAL A 109 3.28 -5.17 12.19
N ASN A 110 3.78 -6.32 12.68
CA ASN A 110 5.20 -6.70 12.74
C ASN A 110 6.12 -5.63 13.38
N LEU A 111 5.68 -4.97 14.45
CA LEU A 111 6.55 -4.10 15.24
C LEU A 111 7.54 -4.92 16.07
N PHE A 112 8.71 -4.35 16.33
CA PHE A 112 9.70 -4.95 17.24
C PHE A 112 9.16 -4.87 18.67
N ALA A 113 8.74 -6.01 19.21
CA ALA A 113 8.07 -6.09 20.51
C ALA A 113 8.96 -5.65 21.70
N ASN A 114 10.28 -5.71 21.54
CA ASN A 114 11.28 -5.32 22.54
C ASN A 114 11.82 -3.89 22.38
N LYS A 115 11.15 -3.07 21.59
CA LYS A 115 11.48 -1.66 21.34
C LYS A 115 10.28 -0.77 21.58
N THR A 116 10.54 0.44 22.06
CA THR A 116 9.51 1.48 22.16
C THR A 116 8.97 1.86 20.78
N ILE A 117 7.87 2.55 20.73
CA ILE A 117 7.28 3.06 19.49
C ILE A 117 8.27 3.98 18.77
N LEU A 118 8.89 4.91 19.51
CA LEU A 118 9.93 5.78 18.94
C LEU A 118 11.10 4.99 18.34
N GLU A 119 11.60 3.99 19.07
CA GLU A 119 12.70 3.14 18.59
C GLU A 119 12.30 2.31 17.36
N ASN A 120 11.03 1.87 17.27
CA ASN A 120 10.52 1.18 16.08
C ASN A 120 10.60 2.06 14.83
N VAL A 121 10.31 3.34 14.95
CA VAL A 121 10.33 4.29 13.82
C VAL A 121 11.75 4.75 13.49
N THR A 122 12.61 4.98 14.51
CA THR A 122 13.97 5.51 14.30
C THR A 122 15.00 4.47 13.87
N LEU A 123 14.74 3.17 14.11
CA LEU A 123 15.72 2.12 13.90
C LEU A 123 16.26 2.08 12.46
N ALA A 124 15.37 2.09 11.46
CA ALA A 124 15.76 1.98 10.07
C ALA A 124 16.46 3.26 9.55
N PRO A 125 15.98 4.48 9.80
CA PRO A 125 16.71 5.71 9.48
C PRO A 125 18.14 5.72 10.03
N ILE A 126 18.34 5.35 11.30
CA ILE A 126 19.68 5.33 11.91
C ILE A 126 20.56 4.22 11.31
N LYS A 127 20.04 2.99 11.19
CA LYS A 127 20.86 1.82 10.81
C LYS A 127 21.09 1.67 9.31
N VAL A 128 20.13 2.10 8.49
CA VAL A 128 20.16 1.90 7.02
C VAL A 128 20.52 3.18 6.29
N ARG A 129 19.97 4.34 6.72
CA ARG A 129 20.27 5.65 6.12
C ARG A 129 21.41 6.39 6.80
N HIS A 130 21.93 5.85 7.92
CA HIS A 130 22.98 6.46 8.74
C HIS A 130 22.63 7.90 9.19
N MET A 131 21.34 8.14 9.40
CA MET A 131 20.82 9.42 9.92
C MET A 131 21.31 9.64 11.35
N ASP A 132 21.59 10.90 11.72
CA ASP A 132 21.91 11.25 13.10
C ASP A 132 20.75 10.87 14.03
N LYS A 133 21.06 10.47 15.25
CA LYS A 133 20.06 9.99 16.20
C LYS A 133 19.00 11.05 16.49
N LYS A 134 19.41 12.31 16.70
CA LYS A 134 18.49 13.40 17.01
C LYS A 134 17.59 13.72 15.81
N GLU A 135 18.17 13.79 14.62
CA GLU A 135 17.43 13.99 13.37
C GLU A 135 16.39 12.86 13.15
N ALA A 136 16.77 11.59 13.40
CA ALA A 136 15.86 10.47 13.31
C ALA A 136 14.72 10.52 14.36
N GLU A 137 15.02 10.97 15.60
CA GLU A 137 14.02 11.15 16.63
C GLU A 137 13.06 12.29 16.31
N ASP A 138 13.55 13.43 15.82
CA ASP A 138 12.73 14.57 15.39
C ASP A 138 11.80 14.16 14.22
N LEU A 139 12.33 13.49 13.20
CA LEU A 139 11.53 12.94 12.09
C LEU A 139 10.49 11.93 12.57
N ALA A 140 10.88 11.02 13.47
CA ALA A 140 9.95 10.01 13.98
C ALA A 140 8.81 10.64 14.79
N MET A 141 9.09 11.67 15.60
CA MET A 141 8.05 12.38 16.37
C MET A 141 7.10 13.15 15.46
N ASP A 142 7.59 13.77 14.39
CA ASP A 142 6.75 14.40 13.36
C ASP A 142 5.81 13.37 12.71
N LEU A 143 6.36 12.25 12.23
CA LEU A 143 5.59 11.18 11.61
C LEU A 143 4.57 10.53 12.56
N LEU A 144 4.95 10.30 13.82
CA LEU A 144 4.03 9.80 14.85
C LEU A 144 2.91 10.83 15.16
N GLY A 145 3.22 12.12 15.05
CA GLY A 145 2.23 13.20 15.14
C GLY A 145 1.24 13.15 13.99
N ARG A 146 1.73 13.03 12.77
CA ARG A 146 0.91 12.93 11.54
C ARG A 146 -0.06 11.73 11.58
N VAL A 147 0.38 10.58 12.08
CA VAL A 147 -0.50 9.41 12.22
C VAL A 147 -1.26 9.39 13.57
N GLY A 148 -1.24 10.48 14.35
CA GLY A 148 -2.03 10.67 15.56
C GLY A 148 -1.64 9.78 16.76
N VAL A 149 -0.37 9.36 16.87
CA VAL A 149 0.10 8.49 17.97
C VAL A 149 1.37 9.01 18.67
N ALA A 150 1.72 10.29 18.53
CA ALA A 150 2.92 10.87 19.14
C ALA A 150 2.97 10.68 20.67
N SER A 151 1.83 10.76 21.35
CA SER A 151 1.73 10.54 22.82
C SER A 151 2.09 9.11 23.24
N GLN A 152 2.20 8.17 22.30
CA GLN A 152 2.55 6.78 22.56
C GLN A 152 4.05 6.47 22.36
N ALA A 153 4.87 7.46 21.97
CA ALA A 153 6.26 7.29 21.55
C ALA A 153 7.14 6.48 22.54
N SER A 154 6.94 6.66 23.85
CA SER A 154 7.70 5.95 24.91
C SER A 154 7.15 4.58 25.28
N LYS A 155 5.98 4.19 24.75
CA LYS A 155 5.34 2.90 25.07
C LYS A 155 5.92 1.76 24.23
N MET A 156 5.63 0.53 24.69
CA MET A 156 5.90 -0.70 23.92
C MET A 156 4.70 -1.05 23.05
N PRO A 157 4.89 -1.78 21.94
CA PRO A 157 3.80 -2.18 21.04
C PRO A 157 2.62 -2.87 21.77
N SER A 158 2.90 -3.72 22.75
CA SER A 158 1.87 -4.44 23.53
C SER A 158 0.92 -3.53 24.34
N GLN A 159 1.25 -2.27 24.48
CA GLN A 159 0.46 -1.27 25.21
C GLN A 159 -0.46 -0.45 24.29
N LEU A 160 -0.44 -0.73 22.98
CA LEU A 160 -1.20 -0.03 21.95
C LEU A 160 -2.32 -0.90 21.41
N SER A 161 -3.42 -0.28 20.99
CA SER A 161 -4.47 -0.95 20.22
C SER A 161 -3.95 -1.39 18.83
N GLY A 162 -4.64 -2.32 18.17
CA GLY A 162 -4.28 -2.78 16.82
C GLY A 162 -4.19 -1.62 15.82
N GLY A 163 -5.17 -0.72 15.81
CA GLY A 163 -5.16 0.46 14.94
C GLY A 163 -4.01 1.42 15.23
N GLN A 164 -3.68 1.64 16.52
CA GLN A 164 -2.50 2.44 16.88
C GLN A 164 -1.21 1.78 16.41
N GLN A 165 -1.07 0.46 16.59
CA GLN A 165 0.11 -0.27 16.10
C GLN A 165 0.23 -0.18 14.57
N GLN A 166 -0.89 -0.27 13.84
CA GLN A 166 -0.89 -0.16 12.38
C GLN A 166 -0.47 1.24 11.92
N ARG A 167 -0.95 2.29 12.59
CA ARG A 167 -0.50 3.67 12.31
C ARG A 167 0.99 3.87 12.61
N VAL A 168 1.52 3.24 13.64
CA VAL A 168 2.97 3.20 13.88
C VAL A 168 3.71 2.47 12.75
N ALA A 169 3.18 1.37 12.23
CA ALA A 169 3.79 0.66 11.09
C ALA A 169 3.83 1.55 9.83
N ILE A 170 2.81 2.36 9.60
CA ILE A 170 2.80 3.38 8.53
C ILE A 170 3.90 4.41 8.78
N ALA A 171 3.97 5.01 9.98
CA ALA A 171 5.01 5.98 10.33
C ALA A 171 6.43 5.40 10.17
N ARG A 172 6.64 4.15 10.60
CA ARG A 172 7.91 3.42 10.42
C ARG A 172 8.30 3.26 8.94
N ALA A 173 7.34 2.94 8.08
CA ALA A 173 7.60 2.84 6.65
C ALA A 173 7.92 4.21 6.04
N LEU A 174 7.18 5.26 6.42
CA LEU A 174 7.38 6.64 5.96
C LEU A 174 8.72 7.24 6.42
N ALA A 175 9.26 6.82 7.58
CA ALA A 175 10.54 7.29 8.10
C ALA A 175 11.71 6.97 7.16
N MET A 176 11.54 5.98 6.28
CA MET A 176 12.48 5.67 5.21
C MET A 176 12.31 6.56 3.98
N GLN A 177 11.38 7.52 3.97
CA GLN A 177 11.11 8.42 2.84
C GLN A 177 11.01 7.66 1.51
N PRO A 178 10.12 6.67 1.40
CA PRO A 178 10.02 5.81 0.24
C PRO A 178 9.45 6.57 -0.97
N LYS A 179 9.78 6.09 -2.19
CA LYS A 179 9.18 6.57 -3.44
C LYS A 179 7.78 6.03 -3.67
N VAL A 180 7.50 4.84 -3.14
CA VAL A 180 6.21 4.14 -3.24
C VAL A 180 5.90 3.41 -1.94
N MET A 181 4.64 3.44 -1.54
CA MET A 181 4.10 2.70 -0.39
C MET A 181 3.25 1.52 -0.87
N LEU A 182 3.56 0.34 -0.38
CA LEU A 182 2.79 -0.88 -0.60
C LEU A 182 1.96 -1.17 0.66
N PHE A 183 0.67 -1.35 0.50
CA PHE A 183 -0.24 -1.73 1.58
C PHE A 183 -0.86 -3.10 1.25
N ASP A 184 -0.56 -4.10 2.07
CA ASP A 184 -1.07 -5.47 1.92
C ASP A 184 -2.14 -5.74 2.98
N GLU A 185 -3.40 -5.41 2.68
CA GLU A 185 -4.58 -5.55 3.55
C GLU A 185 -4.39 -4.95 4.96
N PRO A 186 -4.04 -3.66 5.08
CA PRO A 186 -3.59 -3.06 6.35
C PRO A 186 -4.68 -3.00 7.43
N THR A 187 -5.95 -3.20 7.07
CA THR A 187 -7.11 -3.09 7.99
C THR A 187 -7.74 -4.44 8.33
N SER A 188 -7.41 -5.51 7.61
CA SER A 188 -8.14 -6.79 7.70
C SER A 188 -8.02 -7.52 9.05
N ALA A 189 -7.02 -7.17 9.87
CA ALA A 189 -6.83 -7.73 11.22
C ALA A 189 -7.31 -6.78 12.34
N LEU A 190 -8.02 -5.69 11.99
CA LEU A 190 -8.47 -4.67 12.93
C LEU A 190 -9.96 -4.80 13.23
N ASP A 191 -10.34 -4.37 14.45
CA ASP A 191 -11.74 -4.17 14.78
C ASP A 191 -12.34 -3.02 13.94
N PRO A 192 -13.63 -3.10 13.56
CA PRO A 192 -14.27 -2.10 12.69
C PRO A 192 -14.13 -0.65 13.16
N GLU A 193 -14.10 -0.43 14.48
CA GLU A 193 -13.94 0.90 15.09
C GLU A 193 -12.55 1.52 14.79
N MET A 194 -11.54 0.68 14.55
CA MET A 194 -10.16 1.11 14.30
C MET A 194 -9.81 1.26 12.82
N VAL A 195 -10.62 0.68 11.93
CA VAL A 195 -10.40 0.69 10.47
C VAL A 195 -10.32 2.12 9.93
N ASN A 196 -11.28 2.96 10.30
CA ASN A 196 -11.36 4.32 9.81
C ASN A 196 -10.13 5.17 10.16
N GLU A 197 -9.57 5.03 11.38
CA GLU A 197 -8.38 5.75 11.79
C GLU A 197 -7.14 5.44 10.91
N VAL A 198 -7.03 4.20 10.43
CA VAL A 198 -5.94 3.79 9.52
C VAL A 198 -6.22 4.27 8.10
N LEU A 199 -7.47 4.16 7.63
CA LEU A 199 -7.86 4.62 6.30
C LEU A 199 -7.72 6.14 6.17
N ASP A 200 -8.02 6.92 7.20
CA ASP A 200 -7.86 8.38 7.19
C ASP A 200 -6.40 8.77 6.97
N VAL A 201 -5.45 8.11 7.66
CA VAL A 201 -4.01 8.31 7.41
C VAL A 201 -3.65 7.98 5.95
N MET A 202 -4.18 6.88 5.40
CA MET A 202 -3.93 6.51 4.00
C MET A 202 -4.53 7.52 3.02
N VAL A 203 -5.69 8.08 3.33
CA VAL A 203 -6.33 9.17 2.55
C VAL A 203 -5.45 10.42 2.54
N GLU A 204 -4.92 10.83 3.70
CA GLU A 204 -3.99 11.97 3.79
C GLU A 204 -2.75 11.77 2.93
N LEU A 205 -2.12 10.59 3.00
CA LEU A 205 -0.96 10.25 2.17
C LEU A 205 -1.28 10.31 0.66
N ALA A 206 -2.46 9.85 0.27
CA ALA A 206 -2.93 9.94 -1.10
C ALA A 206 -3.07 11.42 -1.55
N HIS A 207 -3.65 12.27 -0.71
CA HIS A 207 -3.81 13.71 -1.00
C HIS A 207 -2.47 14.46 -1.09
N GLU A 208 -1.45 14.01 -0.35
CA GLU A 208 -0.08 14.55 -0.43
C GLU A 208 0.67 14.10 -1.70
N GLY A 209 0.07 13.24 -2.53
CA GLY A 209 0.67 12.76 -3.77
C GLY A 209 1.64 11.58 -3.59
N MET A 210 1.53 10.84 -2.47
CA MET A 210 2.28 9.60 -2.28
C MET A 210 1.86 8.56 -3.33
N THR A 211 2.83 7.95 -4.01
CA THR A 211 2.56 6.80 -4.88
C THR A 211 2.20 5.58 -4.03
N MET A 212 1.06 4.96 -4.28
CA MET A 212 0.56 3.89 -3.44
C MET A 212 0.03 2.71 -4.26
N LEU A 213 0.35 1.48 -3.83
CA LEU A 213 -0.36 0.26 -4.23
C LEU A 213 -1.03 -0.32 -3.00
N CYS A 214 -2.35 -0.40 -3.03
CA CYS A 214 -3.15 -0.81 -1.88
C CYS A 214 -3.95 -2.06 -2.21
N VAL A 215 -3.61 -3.19 -1.61
CA VAL A 215 -4.47 -4.37 -1.56
C VAL A 215 -5.46 -4.17 -0.42
N THR A 216 -6.75 -4.12 -0.71
CA THR A 216 -7.76 -3.86 0.32
C THR A 216 -9.13 -4.45 -0.05
N HIS A 217 -9.96 -4.63 0.98
CA HIS A 217 -11.38 -4.93 0.87
C HIS A 217 -12.26 -3.71 1.18
N GLU A 218 -11.66 -2.55 1.47
CA GLU A 218 -12.36 -1.31 1.82
C GLU A 218 -12.79 -0.56 0.55
N MET A 219 -13.98 -0.88 0.03
CA MET A 219 -14.47 -0.29 -1.24
C MET A 219 -14.73 1.22 -1.14
N GLY A 220 -15.13 1.71 0.04
CA GLY A 220 -15.28 3.15 0.30
C GLY A 220 -13.96 3.90 0.13
N PHE A 221 -12.86 3.35 0.67
CA PHE A 221 -11.52 3.89 0.48
C PHE A 221 -11.12 3.88 -1.01
N ALA A 222 -11.32 2.74 -1.71
CA ALA A 222 -11.01 2.62 -3.13
C ALA A 222 -11.74 3.70 -3.97
N ARG A 223 -13.03 3.94 -3.72
CA ARG A 223 -13.81 4.99 -4.41
C ARG A 223 -13.30 6.40 -4.14
N LYS A 224 -12.79 6.65 -2.92
CA LYS A 224 -12.39 7.98 -2.46
C LYS A 224 -11.04 8.42 -3.02
N VAL A 225 -10.06 7.51 -3.10
CA VAL A 225 -8.66 7.91 -3.35
C VAL A 225 -8.01 7.25 -4.56
N ALA A 226 -8.55 6.16 -5.10
CA ALA A 226 -7.91 5.47 -6.20
C ALA A 226 -7.94 6.30 -7.49
N ASP A 227 -6.81 6.39 -8.17
CA ASP A 227 -6.74 6.83 -9.57
C ASP A 227 -7.06 5.65 -10.50
N LYS A 228 -6.71 4.42 -10.07
CA LYS A 228 -6.96 3.19 -10.81
C LYS A 228 -7.34 2.05 -9.88
N VAL A 229 -8.32 1.27 -10.30
CA VAL A 229 -8.69 -0.01 -9.66
C VAL A 229 -8.26 -1.17 -10.56
N VAL A 230 -7.61 -2.15 -9.95
CA VAL A 230 -7.18 -3.41 -10.58
C VAL A 230 -7.96 -4.55 -9.95
N PHE A 231 -8.73 -5.26 -10.75
CA PHE A 231 -9.45 -6.44 -10.30
C PHE A 231 -8.66 -7.71 -10.67
N MET A 232 -8.27 -8.47 -9.65
CA MET A 232 -7.56 -9.73 -9.80
C MET A 232 -8.45 -10.92 -9.44
N ALA A 233 -8.46 -11.94 -10.29
CA ALA A 233 -9.02 -13.25 -9.96
C ALA A 233 -8.19 -14.36 -10.64
N ASP A 234 -8.15 -15.53 -10.00
CA ASP A 234 -7.52 -16.75 -10.52
C ASP A 234 -6.05 -16.57 -10.98
N GLY A 235 -5.34 -15.64 -10.29
CA GLY A 235 -3.94 -15.32 -10.58
C GLY A 235 -3.71 -14.34 -11.73
N GLN A 236 -4.75 -13.73 -12.27
CA GLN A 236 -4.68 -12.80 -13.40
C GLN A 236 -5.27 -11.43 -13.06
N ILE A 237 -4.83 -10.40 -13.76
CA ILE A 237 -5.50 -9.10 -13.80
C ILE A 237 -6.59 -9.21 -14.87
N LEU A 238 -7.86 -9.22 -14.44
CA LEU A 238 -8.99 -9.34 -15.35
C LEU A 238 -9.52 -7.99 -15.81
N GLU A 239 -9.33 -6.94 -15.00
CA GLU A 239 -9.82 -5.60 -15.30
C GLU A 239 -8.92 -4.54 -14.68
N GLN A 240 -8.70 -3.44 -15.41
CA GLN A 240 -8.06 -2.22 -14.95
C GLN A 240 -8.90 -1.05 -15.44
N SER A 241 -9.38 -0.20 -14.54
CA SER A 241 -10.25 0.91 -14.88
C SER A 241 -10.20 2.02 -13.83
N THR A 242 -10.85 3.14 -14.10
CA THR A 242 -11.11 4.17 -13.08
C THR A 242 -12.05 3.62 -12.00
N PRO A 243 -12.06 4.18 -10.78
CA PRO A 243 -13.02 3.77 -9.75
C PRO A 243 -14.47 3.83 -10.22
N ASP A 244 -14.86 4.92 -10.86
CA ASP A 244 -16.24 5.11 -11.33
C ASP A 244 -16.62 4.01 -12.34
N ASP A 245 -15.76 3.71 -13.33
CA ASP A 245 -16.01 2.63 -14.30
C ASP A 245 -16.08 1.26 -13.61
N PHE A 246 -15.16 0.97 -12.69
CA PHE A 246 -15.12 -0.33 -12.01
C PHE A 246 -16.37 -0.58 -11.18
N PHE A 247 -16.81 0.41 -10.40
CA PHE A 247 -17.91 0.23 -9.47
C PHE A 247 -19.30 0.37 -10.11
N GLU A 248 -19.42 1.17 -11.18
CA GLU A 248 -20.71 1.43 -11.84
C GLU A 248 -20.89 0.61 -13.12
N HIS A 249 -19.81 0.34 -13.83
CA HIS A 249 -19.82 -0.30 -15.14
C HIS A 249 -18.78 -1.42 -15.25
N PRO A 250 -18.73 -2.41 -14.30
CA PRO A 250 -17.76 -3.51 -14.35
C PRO A 250 -17.88 -4.29 -15.68
N LYS A 251 -16.75 -4.52 -16.35
CA LYS A 251 -16.71 -5.08 -17.69
C LYS A 251 -16.83 -6.61 -17.70
N THR A 252 -16.15 -7.26 -16.73
CA THR A 252 -16.11 -8.71 -16.66
C THR A 252 -17.25 -9.26 -15.79
N ASP A 253 -17.80 -10.43 -16.14
CA ASP A 253 -18.83 -11.07 -15.32
C ASP A 253 -18.30 -11.46 -13.94
N ARG A 254 -17.00 -11.75 -13.86
CA ARG A 254 -16.32 -12.05 -12.59
C ARG A 254 -16.26 -10.84 -11.67
N ALA A 255 -16.04 -9.63 -12.20
CA ALA A 255 -16.07 -8.38 -11.44
C ALA A 255 -17.50 -8.05 -10.97
N LYS A 256 -18.51 -8.26 -11.83
CA LYS A 256 -19.93 -8.07 -11.47
C LYS A 256 -20.35 -8.97 -10.33
N ASP A 257 -20.01 -10.27 -10.41
CA ASP A 257 -20.29 -11.26 -9.34
C ASP A 257 -19.57 -10.88 -8.02
N PHE A 258 -18.32 -10.45 -8.10
CA PHE A 258 -17.56 -10.00 -6.95
C PHE A 258 -18.20 -8.77 -6.28
N LEU A 259 -18.53 -7.74 -7.06
CA LEU A 259 -19.13 -6.51 -6.54
C LEU A 259 -20.52 -6.75 -5.96
N SER A 260 -21.35 -7.59 -6.59
CA SER A 260 -22.68 -7.93 -6.09
C SER A 260 -22.63 -8.54 -4.67
N LYS A 261 -21.59 -9.34 -4.37
CA LYS A 261 -21.41 -9.98 -3.06
C LYS A 261 -20.92 -9.02 -1.97
N ILE A 262 -20.12 -8.01 -2.35
CA ILE A 262 -19.53 -7.08 -1.37
C ILE A 262 -20.45 -5.88 -1.10
N LEU A 263 -21.18 -5.40 -2.10
CA LEU A 263 -22.03 -4.22 -1.96
C LEU A 263 -23.40 -4.54 -1.33
N THR A 264 -23.73 -5.81 -1.15
CA THR A 264 -24.98 -6.27 -0.48
C THR A 264 -24.80 -6.49 1.03
N HIS A 265 -23.64 -6.24 1.57
CA HIS A 265 -23.32 -6.25 3.00
C HIS A 265 -22.93 -4.84 3.45
#